data_97e332ba6860e0febd861c5c6aa2fd55
#
_entry.id   97e332ba6860e0febd861c5c6aa2fd55
#
_cell.length_a   1.000
_cell.length_b   1.000
_cell.length_c   1.000
_cell.angle_alpha   90.00
_cell.angle_beta   90.00
_cell.angle_gamma   90.00
#
_symmetry.space_group_name_H-M   'P 1'
#
loop_
_entity.id
_entity.type
_entity.pdbx_description
1 polymer ?
#
loop_
_entity_poly.entity_id
_entity_poly.type
_entity_poly.pdbx_seq_one_letter_code
_entity_poly.pdbx_strand_id
1 'polypeptide(L)'
;MKKTVVALRTIPALLIPLGMSMGMGQAHAAGFNLLEQNASGLGNAYAGSAAIGENASTIYFNPAGMTLLPESNFSAGFNVIKPTFKFSDKGSTDPLALTGGASRPATGGSGGDAGKVAAVPNIYLSHQLSPKWWVGLGIGVPFGLTTEYDEGWVGRYHSEKFAIETVNVNPSVAYKVNDQLSFGVGVNWLHIDADYRLATPAGYHPVLGPLDLDTRVKMKGDAWGWNAGLLYQITPSTRLGVSYRSQIKVTADGDTKLRNRNVPTGAPNINWDAEATIKLPDTAIVSLVHDLNSRWQLLADVSWTGWSSIPRLTIENSGPGAKDSGLELKFKDAWRVALGANYHYNEQWTFKGGVAWDQSPVRDKNYRPTALPDSDRYWLSLGAQYRASKNATWDIGYTHLFLKNTDMNNNTDLNGRGLTRGTYKNSGDILGVQFSYRF
;
A
#
# COMPACT_ATOMS: atom_id res chain seq x y z
N MET A 1 -9.45 58.08 -4.94
CA MET A 1 -8.91 56.75 -5.32
C MET A 1 -7.93 56.31 -4.22
N LYS A 2 -8.36 55.46 -3.30
CA LYS A 2 -7.46 54.88 -2.28
C LYS A 2 -7.01 53.50 -2.76
N LYS A 3 -5.72 53.33 -3.00
CA LYS A 3 -5.09 52.03 -3.35
C LYS A 3 -5.01 51.21 -2.08
N THR A 4 -5.74 50.14 -1.99
CA THR A 4 -5.61 49.13 -0.93
C THR A 4 -4.39 48.25 -1.30
N VAL A 5 -3.32 48.37 -0.55
CA VAL A 5 -2.15 47.51 -0.64
C VAL A 5 -2.48 46.25 0.15
N VAL A 6 -2.65 45.12 -0.54
CA VAL A 6 -2.73 43.81 0.07
C VAL A 6 -1.32 43.39 0.46
N ALA A 7 -1.05 43.39 1.76
CA ALA A 7 0.20 42.87 2.30
C ALA A 7 0.21 41.34 2.21
N LEU A 8 0.97 40.80 1.28
CA LEU A 8 1.34 39.38 1.28
C LEU A 8 2.20 39.13 2.55
N ARG A 9 1.63 38.49 3.55
CA ARG A 9 2.40 37.95 4.67
C ARG A 9 3.25 36.79 4.12
N THR A 10 4.55 36.97 4.13
CA THR A 10 5.54 35.97 3.79
C THR A 10 5.38 34.73 4.66
N ILE A 11 4.99 33.62 4.04
CA ILE A 11 5.07 32.29 4.63
C ILE A 11 6.57 31.95 4.73
N PRO A 12 7.11 31.62 5.90
CA PRO A 12 8.45 31.07 5.96
C PRO A 12 8.46 29.74 5.22
N ALA A 13 9.12 29.69 4.09
CA ALA A 13 9.37 28.46 3.34
C ALA A 13 10.26 27.56 4.22
N LEU A 14 9.66 26.66 4.96
CA LEU A 14 10.34 25.54 5.59
C LEU A 14 10.70 24.54 4.48
N LEU A 15 11.79 24.82 3.78
CA LEU A 15 12.47 23.87 2.91
C LEU A 15 13.06 22.78 3.81
N ILE A 16 12.27 21.73 4.08
CA ILE A 16 12.81 20.48 4.59
C ILE A 16 13.51 19.84 3.39
N PRO A 17 14.82 19.58 3.46
CA PRO A 17 15.50 18.87 2.39
C PRO A 17 14.94 17.44 2.36
N LEU A 18 14.22 17.08 1.29
CA LEU A 18 13.80 15.71 0.95
C LEU A 18 15.04 14.91 0.49
N GLY A 19 15.99 14.76 1.38
CA GLY A 19 17.21 13.99 1.19
C GLY A 19 17.37 12.98 2.31
N MET A 20 16.36 12.16 2.56
CA MET A 20 16.52 10.96 3.37
C MET A 20 16.22 9.75 2.50
N SER A 21 17.29 9.17 1.94
CA SER A 21 17.30 7.75 1.54
C SER A 21 17.33 6.91 2.83
N MET A 22 16.27 6.96 3.61
CA MET A 22 16.00 5.94 4.61
C MET A 22 15.50 4.73 3.83
N GLY A 23 16.16 3.58 4.00
CA GLY A 23 15.65 2.29 3.55
C GLY A 23 14.26 2.09 4.17
N MET A 24 13.23 2.49 3.44
CA MET A 24 11.84 2.42 3.86
C MET A 24 11.39 0.99 3.64
N GLY A 25 11.36 0.20 4.70
CA GLY A 25 10.66 -1.08 4.71
C GLY A 25 9.16 -0.82 4.60
N GLN A 26 8.40 -1.70 3.97
CA GLN A 26 7.01 -1.44 3.60
C GLN A 26 6.01 -2.44 4.17
N ALA A 27 4.80 -1.99 4.30
CA ALA A 27 3.68 -2.58 5.00
C ALA A 27 2.61 -3.16 4.07
N HIS A 28 1.60 -3.81 4.64
CA HIS A 28 0.55 -4.51 3.89
C HIS A 28 -0.85 -4.05 4.30
N ALA A 29 -1.60 -3.54 3.32
CA ALA A 29 -3.05 -3.67 3.23
C ALA A 29 -3.38 -4.85 2.29
N ALA A 30 -4.66 -5.13 1.96
CA ALA A 30 -4.99 -6.23 1.05
C ALA A 30 -4.21 -6.09 -0.26
N GLY A 31 -3.47 -7.13 -0.62
CA GLY A 31 -2.48 -7.03 -1.68
C GLY A 31 -1.31 -6.13 -1.26
N PHE A 32 -1.00 -5.11 -2.06
CA PHE A 32 0.00 -4.08 -1.78
C PHE A 32 -0.55 -2.65 -1.87
N ASN A 33 -1.87 -2.48 -1.78
CA ASN A 33 -2.50 -1.17 -1.60
C ASN A 33 -2.42 -0.75 -0.13
N LEU A 34 -2.01 0.48 0.16
CA LEU A 34 -1.84 1.03 1.50
C LEU A 34 -3.00 1.97 1.82
N LEU A 35 -3.82 1.59 2.81
CA LEU A 35 -4.85 2.46 3.39
C LEU A 35 -4.28 3.49 4.37
N GLU A 36 -3.06 3.29 4.83
CA GLU A 36 -2.35 4.03 5.87
C GLU A 36 -1.91 5.42 5.38
N GLN A 37 -2.85 6.14 4.76
CA GLN A 37 -2.62 7.48 4.20
C GLN A 37 -2.87 8.61 5.21
N ASN A 38 -3.24 8.28 6.43
CA ASN A 38 -3.27 9.17 7.59
C ASN A 38 -3.24 8.35 8.88
N ALA A 39 -2.97 8.98 10.02
CA ALA A 39 -3.08 8.32 11.32
C ALA A 39 -4.42 8.62 12.03
N SER A 40 -5.13 9.66 11.62
CA SER A 40 -6.42 10.02 12.21
C SER A 40 -7.50 8.96 11.95
N GLY A 41 -7.50 8.32 10.78
CA GLY A 41 -8.41 7.23 10.45
C GLY A 41 -7.97 5.84 10.94
N LEU A 42 -6.70 5.68 11.34
CA LEU A 42 -6.19 4.40 11.81
C LEU A 42 -6.94 3.93 13.06
N GLY A 43 -7.24 4.85 13.99
CA GLY A 43 -7.90 4.54 15.26
C GLY A 43 -9.33 4.01 15.12
N ASN A 44 -10.02 4.28 14.01
CA ASN A 44 -11.36 3.76 13.71
C ASN A 44 -11.38 2.79 12.52
N ALA A 45 -10.25 2.17 12.23
CA ALA A 45 -10.07 1.25 11.10
C ALA A 45 -10.49 1.86 9.76
N TYR A 46 -10.27 3.16 9.54
CA TYR A 46 -10.66 3.92 8.35
C TYR A 46 -12.16 3.86 8.02
N ALA A 47 -13.02 3.49 8.97
CA ALA A 47 -14.45 3.56 8.80
C ALA A 47 -14.89 5.01 8.57
N GLY A 48 -15.77 5.24 7.60
CA GLY A 48 -16.24 6.58 7.24
C GLY A 48 -15.25 7.43 6.44
N SER A 49 -14.17 6.85 5.93
CA SER A 49 -13.02 7.56 5.34
C SER A 49 -13.37 8.54 4.23
N ALA A 50 -14.32 8.17 3.33
CA ALA A 50 -14.76 9.03 2.24
C ALA A 50 -15.82 10.08 2.66
N ALA A 51 -16.31 10.08 3.92
CA ALA A 51 -17.38 10.97 4.38
C ALA A 51 -16.97 11.87 5.55
N ILE A 52 -15.96 11.49 6.35
CA ILE A 52 -15.67 12.16 7.61
C ILE A 52 -15.10 13.58 7.44
N GLY A 53 -14.12 13.78 6.54
CA GLY A 53 -13.58 15.11 6.22
C GLY A 53 -13.05 15.90 7.42
N GLU A 54 -12.38 15.24 8.38
CA GLU A 54 -11.94 15.90 9.63
C GLU A 54 -10.64 16.69 9.53
N ASN A 55 -9.83 16.46 8.49
CA ASN A 55 -8.56 17.14 8.23
C ASN A 55 -8.13 17.03 6.75
N ALA A 56 -7.01 17.64 6.37
CA ALA A 56 -6.58 17.76 4.98
C ALA A 56 -6.30 16.40 4.28
N SER A 57 -6.12 15.30 5.02
CA SER A 57 -5.94 13.96 4.43
C SER A 57 -7.17 13.44 3.70
N THR A 58 -8.32 14.10 3.85
CA THR A 58 -9.53 13.82 3.03
C THR A 58 -9.26 13.92 1.55
N ILE A 59 -8.24 14.67 1.10
CA ILE A 59 -7.80 14.76 -0.31
C ILE A 59 -7.55 13.37 -0.90
N TYR A 60 -6.94 12.47 -0.12
CA TYR A 60 -6.70 11.10 -0.59
C TYR A 60 -7.98 10.28 -0.68
N PHE A 61 -8.79 10.26 0.40
CA PHE A 61 -9.96 9.40 0.51
C PHE A 61 -11.16 9.91 -0.31
N ASN A 62 -11.42 11.23 -0.26
CA ASN A 62 -12.47 11.87 -1.01
C ASN A 62 -12.18 13.39 -1.11
N PRO A 63 -11.75 13.91 -2.26
CA PRO A 63 -11.42 15.33 -2.41
C PRO A 63 -12.62 16.26 -2.15
N ALA A 64 -13.87 15.78 -2.32
CA ALA A 64 -15.06 16.56 -1.95
C ALA A 64 -15.11 16.91 -0.46
N GLY A 65 -14.46 16.12 0.40
CA GLY A 65 -14.37 16.37 1.84
C GLY A 65 -13.64 17.66 2.22
N MET A 66 -12.84 18.25 1.31
CA MET A 66 -12.23 19.57 1.53
C MET A 66 -13.28 20.65 1.79
N THR A 67 -14.48 20.52 1.25
CA THR A 67 -15.57 21.49 1.46
C THR A 67 -16.09 21.56 2.91
N LEU A 68 -15.69 20.60 3.76
CA LEU A 68 -15.97 20.62 5.21
C LEU A 68 -14.88 21.36 6.00
N LEU A 69 -13.74 21.64 5.37
CA LEU A 69 -12.59 22.26 6.01
C LEU A 69 -12.63 23.77 5.80
N PRO A 70 -12.71 24.58 6.87
CA PRO A 70 -12.61 26.03 6.74
C PRO A 70 -11.17 26.48 6.51
N GLU A 71 -10.98 27.63 5.87
CA GLU A 71 -9.69 28.30 5.72
C GLU A 71 -8.59 27.42 5.08
N SER A 72 -7.40 27.44 5.64
CA SER A 72 -6.29 26.59 5.24
C SER A 72 -6.08 25.47 6.26
N ASN A 73 -5.91 24.25 5.80
CA ASN A 73 -5.66 23.09 6.65
C ASN A 73 -4.44 22.34 6.17
N PHE A 74 -3.55 22.07 7.08
CA PHE A 74 -2.36 21.26 6.92
C PHE A 74 -2.49 19.99 7.74
N SER A 75 -2.03 18.85 7.21
CA SER A 75 -1.90 17.60 7.95
C SER A 75 -0.63 16.90 7.52
N ALA A 76 0.16 16.43 8.48
CA ALA A 76 1.33 15.61 8.23
C ALA A 76 1.40 14.49 9.26
N GLY A 77 1.74 13.28 8.82
CA GLY A 77 1.83 12.14 9.68
C GLY A 77 2.64 11.01 9.06
N PHE A 78 2.77 9.95 9.82
CA PHE A 78 3.34 8.70 9.35
C PHE A 78 2.69 7.53 10.10
N ASN A 79 2.64 6.39 9.44
CA ASN A 79 2.28 5.11 10.03
C ASN A 79 3.50 4.20 9.97
N VAL A 80 3.82 3.55 11.09
CA VAL A 80 4.83 2.49 11.15
C VAL A 80 4.10 1.16 11.15
N ILE A 81 4.42 0.30 10.21
CA ILE A 81 3.78 -0.99 10.03
C ILE A 81 4.83 -2.08 10.21
N LYS A 82 4.50 -3.07 11.05
CA LYS A 82 5.33 -4.23 11.35
C LYS A 82 4.57 -5.51 10.98
N PRO A 83 4.72 -6.01 9.75
CA PRO A 83 4.16 -7.29 9.35
C PRO A 83 5.03 -8.44 9.85
N THR A 84 4.43 -9.61 9.96
CA THR A 84 5.09 -10.90 10.18
C THR A 84 4.64 -11.87 9.11
N PHE A 85 5.60 -12.52 8.42
CA PHE A 85 5.37 -13.56 7.42
C PHE A 85 6.32 -14.72 7.66
N LYS A 86 5.87 -15.72 8.40
CA LYS A 86 6.68 -16.90 8.74
C LYS A 86 6.19 -18.10 7.97
N PHE A 87 7.03 -18.59 7.06
CA PHE A 87 6.79 -19.81 6.29
C PHE A 87 7.23 -21.04 7.08
N SER A 88 6.48 -22.13 6.93
CA SER A 88 6.85 -23.46 7.41
C SER A 88 6.72 -24.43 6.25
N ASP A 89 7.84 -25.01 5.83
CA ASP A 89 7.89 -25.93 4.71
C ASP A 89 7.12 -27.24 4.99
N LYS A 90 6.42 -27.74 3.98
CA LYS A 90 5.66 -29.00 4.02
C LYS A 90 5.90 -29.84 2.77
N GLY A 91 7.13 -29.85 2.27
CA GLY A 91 7.54 -30.65 1.13
C GLY A 91 7.62 -29.85 -0.17
N SER A 92 8.32 -28.73 -0.14
CA SER A 92 8.77 -28.02 -1.35
C SER A 92 9.74 -28.87 -2.15
N THR A 93 9.82 -28.65 -3.47
CA THR A 93 10.74 -29.35 -4.36
C THR A 93 11.52 -28.39 -5.22
N ASP A 94 12.76 -28.77 -5.53
CA ASP A 94 13.61 -28.02 -6.45
C ASP A 94 13.02 -27.97 -7.88
N PRO A 95 13.42 -26.99 -8.70
CA PRO A 95 13.01 -26.90 -10.11
C PRO A 95 13.35 -28.19 -10.88
N LEU A 96 12.41 -28.68 -11.68
CA LEU A 96 12.59 -29.90 -12.48
C LEU A 96 13.74 -29.76 -13.50
N ALA A 97 14.02 -28.55 -13.97
CA ALA A 97 15.16 -28.25 -14.85
C ALA A 97 16.52 -28.59 -14.21
N LEU A 98 16.63 -28.43 -12.87
CA LEU A 98 17.86 -28.81 -12.15
C LEU A 98 18.06 -30.34 -12.00
N THR A 99 16.97 -31.08 -11.99
CA THR A 99 16.93 -32.48 -11.54
C THR A 99 16.71 -33.44 -12.68
N GLY A 100 16.75 -32.98 -13.94
CA GLY A 100 16.46 -33.78 -15.13
C GLY A 100 15.02 -34.29 -15.19
N GLY A 101 14.06 -33.55 -14.63
CA GLY A 101 12.66 -33.91 -14.60
C GLY A 101 12.20 -34.72 -13.37
N ALA A 102 13.14 -35.11 -12.49
CA ALA A 102 12.79 -35.82 -11.25
C ALA A 102 12.43 -34.85 -10.12
N SER A 103 11.35 -35.09 -9.42
CA SER A 103 11.00 -34.31 -8.23
C SER A 103 11.96 -34.65 -7.08
N ARG A 104 12.65 -33.65 -6.55
CA ARG A 104 13.55 -33.76 -5.39
C ARG A 104 13.15 -32.75 -4.31
N PRO A 105 13.26 -33.10 -3.02
CA PRO A 105 13.04 -32.14 -1.94
C PRO A 105 13.91 -30.90 -2.11
N ALA A 106 13.32 -29.72 -1.92
CA ALA A 106 14.05 -28.46 -1.98
C ALA A 106 15.07 -28.38 -0.83
N THR A 107 16.24 -27.84 -1.14
CA THR A 107 17.27 -27.55 -0.14
C THR A 107 17.08 -26.15 0.44
N GLY A 108 17.42 -25.98 1.72
CA GLY A 108 17.36 -24.69 2.43
C GLY A 108 16.42 -24.70 3.63
N GLY A 109 16.36 -23.57 4.30
CA GLY A 109 15.47 -23.35 5.46
C GLY A 109 14.11 -22.76 5.08
N SER A 110 13.33 -22.45 6.10
CA SER A 110 11.98 -21.81 5.93
C SER A 110 12.02 -20.30 5.65
N GLY A 111 13.20 -19.67 5.58
CA GLY A 111 13.37 -18.27 5.18
C GLY A 111 13.15 -17.22 6.27
N GLY A 112 13.03 -17.63 7.54
CA GLY A 112 12.88 -16.71 8.65
C GLY A 112 11.54 -15.97 8.71
N ASP A 113 11.57 -14.71 9.11
CA ASP A 113 10.43 -13.80 9.05
C ASP A 113 10.63 -12.82 7.89
N ALA A 114 9.87 -13.02 6.83
CA ALA A 114 9.98 -12.17 5.63
C ALA A 114 9.34 -10.78 5.76
N GLY A 115 8.64 -10.51 6.87
CA GLY A 115 8.05 -9.20 7.15
C GLY A 115 9.11 -8.17 7.52
N LYS A 116 9.10 -7.00 6.87
CA LYS A 116 10.01 -5.88 7.20
C LYS A 116 9.21 -4.70 7.75
N VAL A 117 9.78 -4.01 8.75
CA VAL A 117 9.18 -2.79 9.32
C VAL A 117 9.19 -1.68 8.30
N ALA A 118 8.09 -0.95 8.20
CA ALA A 118 7.92 0.13 7.24
C ALA A 118 7.39 1.41 7.86
N ALA A 119 7.78 2.55 7.30
CA ALA A 119 7.17 3.84 7.58
C ALA A 119 6.46 4.37 6.33
N VAL A 120 5.19 4.78 6.48
CA VAL A 120 4.35 5.35 5.43
C VAL A 120 4.07 6.82 5.76
N PRO A 121 4.89 7.76 5.25
CA PRO A 121 4.69 9.18 5.47
C PRO A 121 3.56 9.72 4.58
N ASN A 122 2.92 10.77 5.06
CA ASN A 122 1.91 11.50 4.31
C ASN A 122 1.89 12.98 4.70
N ILE A 123 1.58 13.85 3.72
CA ILE A 123 1.46 15.30 3.90
C ILE A 123 0.33 15.82 3.02
N TYR A 124 -0.52 16.67 3.58
CA TYR A 124 -1.67 17.26 2.88
C TYR A 124 -1.82 18.73 3.21
N LEU A 125 -2.24 19.49 2.21
CA LEU A 125 -2.60 20.90 2.33
C LEU A 125 -3.91 21.12 1.60
N SER A 126 -4.89 21.76 2.27
CA SER A 126 -6.15 22.21 1.69
C SER A 126 -6.31 23.70 1.95
N HIS A 127 -6.84 24.44 0.98
CA HIS A 127 -7.11 25.87 1.07
C HIS A 127 -8.46 26.22 0.46
N GLN A 128 -9.25 26.98 1.21
CA GLN A 128 -10.53 27.53 0.76
C GLN A 128 -10.29 28.81 -0.05
N LEU A 129 -10.50 28.75 -1.37
CA LEU A 129 -10.38 29.91 -2.27
C LEU A 129 -11.58 30.85 -2.17
N SER A 130 -12.76 30.28 -1.93
CA SER A 130 -14.01 31.01 -1.79
C SER A 130 -15.03 30.15 -1.03
N PRO A 131 -16.23 30.66 -0.69
CA PRO A 131 -17.26 29.87 -0.02
C PRO A 131 -17.71 28.61 -0.77
N LYS A 132 -17.37 28.50 -2.06
CA LYS A 132 -17.73 27.35 -2.91
C LYS A 132 -16.55 26.55 -3.46
N TRP A 133 -15.32 27.05 -3.40
CA TRP A 133 -14.18 26.44 -4.04
C TRP A 133 -13.03 26.16 -3.09
N TRP A 134 -12.47 24.97 -3.16
CA TRP A 134 -11.26 24.53 -2.44
C TRP A 134 -10.24 23.95 -3.41
N VAL A 135 -8.98 24.14 -3.08
CA VAL A 135 -7.85 23.48 -3.72
C VAL A 135 -7.06 22.70 -2.68
N GLY A 136 -6.40 21.64 -3.10
CA GLY A 136 -5.61 20.82 -2.21
C GLY A 136 -4.45 20.16 -2.90
N LEU A 137 -3.47 19.73 -2.10
CA LEU A 137 -2.32 18.94 -2.51
C LEU A 137 -2.09 17.84 -1.50
N GLY A 138 -2.02 16.60 -1.95
CA GLY A 138 -1.65 15.44 -1.16
C GLY A 138 -0.36 14.82 -1.66
N ILE A 139 0.49 14.37 -0.73
CA ILE A 139 1.66 13.53 -1.02
C ILE A 139 1.58 12.33 -0.08
N GLY A 140 1.66 11.12 -0.63
CA GLY A 140 1.55 9.88 0.13
C GLY A 140 2.04 8.66 -0.64
N VAL A 141 1.88 7.49 -0.05
CA VAL A 141 2.38 6.21 -0.54
C VAL A 141 1.20 5.24 -0.71
N PRO A 142 0.47 5.26 -1.84
CA PRO A 142 -0.75 4.46 -2.02
C PRO A 142 -0.50 2.97 -2.23
N PHE A 143 0.69 2.58 -2.68
CA PHE A 143 1.07 1.19 -2.87
C PHE A 143 2.45 0.95 -2.30
N GLY A 144 2.61 -0.20 -1.64
CA GLY A 144 3.88 -0.58 -1.06
C GLY A 144 3.89 -2.00 -0.54
N LEU A 145 5.06 -2.65 -0.64
CA LEU A 145 5.27 -4.01 -0.20
C LEU A 145 6.76 -4.30 -0.09
N THR A 146 7.19 -4.92 1.00
CA THR A 146 8.50 -5.56 1.08
C THR A 146 8.39 -6.90 1.79
N THR A 147 8.81 -7.96 1.09
CA THR A 147 9.12 -9.27 1.68
C THR A 147 10.57 -9.58 1.42
N GLU A 148 11.28 -10.08 2.43
CA GLU A 148 12.70 -10.48 2.30
C GLU A 148 12.98 -11.67 3.19
N TYR A 149 13.20 -12.80 2.56
CA TYR A 149 13.53 -14.09 3.19
C TYR A 149 15.04 -14.23 3.41
N ASP A 150 15.41 -15.14 4.29
CA ASP A 150 16.80 -15.52 4.45
C ASP A 150 17.33 -16.11 3.14
N GLU A 151 18.59 -15.81 2.82
CA GLU A 151 19.23 -16.29 1.61
C GLU A 151 19.25 -17.83 1.56
N GLY A 152 18.99 -18.40 0.39
CA GLY A 152 19.02 -19.85 0.17
C GLY A 152 17.84 -20.61 0.78
N TRP A 153 16.75 -19.96 1.17
CA TRP A 153 15.56 -20.67 1.65
C TRP A 153 14.90 -21.54 0.55
N VAL A 154 14.00 -22.45 0.96
CA VAL A 154 13.38 -23.43 0.03
C VAL A 154 12.60 -22.79 -1.13
N GLY A 155 12.07 -21.57 -0.97
CA GLY A 155 11.34 -20.83 -1.99
C GLY A 155 12.17 -19.82 -2.78
N ARG A 156 13.51 -19.84 -2.69
CA ARG A 156 14.41 -18.85 -3.30
C ARG A 156 14.25 -18.66 -4.81
N TYR A 157 13.79 -19.67 -5.52
CA TYR A 157 13.53 -19.59 -6.96
C TYR A 157 12.24 -18.81 -7.29
N HIS A 158 11.35 -18.66 -6.32
CA HIS A 158 10.16 -17.83 -6.45
C HIS A 158 10.44 -16.39 -6.04
N SER A 159 11.08 -16.17 -4.88
CA SER A 159 11.49 -14.85 -4.39
C SER A 159 12.41 -14.99 -3.18
N GLU A 160 13.45 -14.18 -3.10
CA GLU A 160 14.20 -13.92 -1.86
C GLU A 160 13.87 -12.52 -1.34
N LYS A 161 13.72 -11.55 -2.23
CA LYS A 161 13.23 -10.21 -1.91
C LYS A 161 12.26 -9.74 -2.98
N PHE A 162 11.18 -9.12 -2.55
CA PHE A 162 10.28 -8.38 -3.42
C PHE A 162 9.91 -7.07 -2.74
N ALA A 163 10.27 -5.95 -3.34
CA ALA A 163 9.94 -4.63 -2.84
C ALA A 163 9.30 -3.80 -3.94
N ILE A 164 8.18 -3.14 -3.61
CA ILE A 164 7.54 -2.10 -4.41
C ILE A 164 7.38 -0.89 -3.51
N GLU A 165 7.83 0.27 -4.00
CA GLU A 165 7.70 1.55 -3.34
C GLU A 165 7.06 2.54 -4.30
N THR A 166 6.09 3.30 -3.81
CA THR A 166 5.45 4.34 -4.62
C THR A 166 5.44 5.68 -3.90
N VAL A 167 5.46 6.74 -4.69
CA VAL A 167 5.15 8.09 -4.22
C VAL A 167 4.06 8.64 -5.11
N ASN A 168 3.02 9.19 -4.51
CA ASN A 168 1.90 9.80 -5.21
C ASN A 168 1.80 11.29 -4.85
N VAL A 169 1.68 12.13 -5.88
CA VAL A 169 1.38 13.56 -5.74
C VAL A 169 -0.01 13.81 -6.31
N ASN A 170 -0.92 14.35 -5.50
CA ASN A 170 -2.34 14.48 -5.82
C ASN A 170 -2.85 15.92 -5.65
N PRO A 171 -2.64 16.81 -6.62
CA PRO A 171 -3.39 18.06 -6.70
C PRO A 171 -4.87 17.79 -6.91
N SER A 172 -5.73 18.53 -6.18
CA SER A 172 -7.19 18.33 -6.17
C SER A 172 -7.94 19.64 -6.08
N VAL A 173 -9.17 19.64 -6.57
CA VAL A 173 -10.10 20.74 -6.46
C VAL A 173 -11.45 20.21 -5.96
N ALA A 174 -12.15 20.99 -5.12
CA ALA A 174 -13.49 20.67 -4.66
C ALA A 174 -14.43 21.86 -4.85
N TYR A 175 -15.70 21.54 -5.11
CA TYR A 175 -16.76 22.49 -5.31
C TYR A 175 -17.99 22.16 -4.46
N LYS A 176 -18.41 23.13 -3.65
CA LYS A 176 -19.64 23.07 -2.86
C LYS A 176 -20.79 23.60 -3.69
N VAL A 177 -21.66 22.72 -4.18
CA VAL A 177 -22.84 23.08 -4.96
C VAL A 177 -23.83 23.85 -4.09
N ASN A 178 -24.15 23.26 -2.93
CA ASN A 178 -25.01 23.81 -1.89
C ASN A 178 -24.62 23.21 -0.52
N ASP A 179 -25.42 23.44 0.53
CA ASP A 179 -25.09 22.93 1.88
C ASP A 179 -25.18 21.39 2.01
N GLN A 180 -25.84 20.73 1.07
CA GLN A 180 -25.98 19.27 1.07
C GLN A 180 -25.01 18.55 0.14
N LEU A 181 -24.58 19.16 -0.97
CA LEU A 181 -23.88 18.48 -2.04
C LEU A 181 -22.55 19.12 -2.38
N SER A 182 -21.50 18.33 -2.40
CA SER A 182 -20.16 18.74 -2.82
C SER A 182 -19.55 17.68 -3.74
N PHE A 183 -18.71 18.12 -4.68
CA PHE A 183 -17.90 17.29 -5.56
C PHE A 183 -16.44 17.65 -5.41
N GLY A 184 -15.58 16.68 -5.72
CA GLY A 184 -14.16 16.92 -5.78
C GLY A 184 -13.51 16.02 -6.82
N VAL A 185 -12.43 16.52 -7.44
CA VAL A 185 -11.63 15.77 -8.41
C VAL A 185 -10.15 16.02 -8.16
N GLY A 186 -9.31 15.07 -8.50
CA GLY A 186 -7.86 15.20 -8.39
C GLY A 186 -7.15 14.45 -9.51
N VAL A 187 -5.94 14.88 -9.80
CA VAL A 187 -5.01 14.19 -10.69
C VAL A 187 -3.93 13.54 -9.82
N ASN A 188 -3.46 12.37 -10.22
CA ASN A 188 -2.45 11.62 -9.48
C ASN A 188 -1.23 11.43 -10.39
N TRP A 189 -0.09 11.98 -10.02
CA TRP A 189 1.20 11.55 -10.53
C TRP A 189 1.76 10.52 -9.57
N LEU A 190 2.15 9.36 -10.10
CA LEU A 190 2.65 8.26 -9.31
C LEU A 190 4.01 7.83 -9.86
N HIS A 191 5.00 7.79 -8.96
CA HIS A 191 6.30 7.17 -9.19
C HIS A 191 6.34 5.80 -8.54
N ILE A 192 6.93 4.80 -9.21
CA ILE A 192 7.16 3.45 -8.68
C ILE A 192 8.63 3.08 -8.78
N ASP A 193 9.14 2.45 -7.72
CA ASP A 193 10.46 1.80 -7.65
C ASP A 193 10.24 0.33 -7.25
N ALA A 194 10.82 -0.62 -7.99
CA ALA A 194 10.70 -2.04 -7.74
C ALA A 194 12.07 -2.70 -7.66
N ASP A 195 12.27 -3.56 -6.64
CA ASP A 195 13.49 -4.38 -6.43
C ASP A 195 13.08 -5.84 -6.18
N TYR A 196 13.34 -6.70 -7.15
CA TYR A 196 13.01 -8.12 -7.07
C TYR A 196 14.28 -8.96 -7.14
N ARG A 197 14.47 -9.85 -6.15
CA ARG A 197 15.62 -10.79 -6.08
C ARG A 197 15.13 -12.21 -5.94
N LEU A 198 15.78 -13.12 -6.67
CA LEU A 198 15.53 -14.57 -6.63
C LEU A 198 16.79 -15.32 -7.05
N ALA A 199 16.85 -16.61 -6.72
CA ALA A 199 17.83 -17.50 -7.30
C ALA A 199 17.35 -17.96 -8.68
N THR A 200 18.28 -18.07 -9.63
CA THR A 200 18.02 -18.70 -10.94
C THR A 200 18.83 -20.00 -11.04
N PRO A 201 18.15 -21.13 -11.38
CA PRO A 201 18.84 -22.40 -11.51
C PRO A 201 19.92 -22.37 -12.61
N ALA A 202 21.16 -22.76 -12.28
CA ALA A 202 22.29 -22.83 -13.21
C ALA A 202 22.73 -24.27 -13.49
N GLY A 203 22.40 -25.22 -12.62
CA GLY A 203 22.76 -26.63 -12.76
C GLY A 203 22.66 -27.40 -11.44
N TYR A 204 23.05 -28.68 -11.47
CA TYR A 204 23.08 -29.52 -10.29
C TYR A 204 24.45 -30.22 -10.19
N HIS A 205 25.09 -30.12 -9.04
CA HIS A 205 26.36 -30.81 -8.79
C HIS A 205 26.13 -31.99 -7.83
N PRO A 206 26.67 -33.21 -8.13
CA PRO A 206 26.36 -34.41 -7.32
C PRO A 206 26.70 -34.28 -5.83
N VAL A 207 27.71 -33.46 -5.48
CA VAL A 207 28.18 -33.28 -4.10
C VAL A 207 27.64 -31.96 -3.50
N LEU A 208 27.61 -30.87 -4.28
CA LEU A 208 27.24 -29.54 -3.79
C LEU A 208 25.73 -29.27 -3.86
N GLY A 209 24.98 -30.11 -4.57
CA GLY A 209 23.54 -29.88 -4.80
C GLY A 209 23.24 -28.83 -5.87
N PRO A 210 22.17 -28.06 -5.75
CA PRO A 210 21.78 -27.03 -6.71
C PRO A 210 22.85 -25.95 -6.87
N LEU A 211 23.14 -25.60 -8.11
CA LEU A 211 24.01 -24.49 -8.50
C LEU A 211 23.12 -23.34 -8.94
N ASP A 212 23.31 -22.19 -8.34
CA ASP A 212 22.43 -21.03 -8.48
C ASP A 212 23.18 -19.79 -8.97
N LEU A 213 22.47 -18.93 -9.70
CA LEU A 213 22.83 -17.54 -9.96
C LEU A 213 21.95 -16.63 -9.09
N ASP A 214 22.50 -15.51 -8.67
CA ASP A 214 21.74 -14.39 -8.12
C ASP A 214 21.11 -13.60 -9.24
N THR A 215 19.79 -13.49 -9.25
CA THR A 215 19.05 -12.64 -10.17
C THR A 215 18.44 -11.48 -9.42
N ARG A 216 18.72 -10.28 -9.89
CA ARG A 216 18.15 -9.05 -9.38
C ARG A 216 17.56 -8.22 -10.50
N VAL A 217 16.31 -7.84 -10.36
CA VAL A 217 15.59 -6.93 -11.26
C VAL A 217 15.31 -5.62 -10.53
N LYS A 218 15.73 -4.51 -11.10
CA LYS A 218 15.41 -3.17 -10.61
C LYS A 218 14.75 -2.37 -11.71
N MET A 219 13.59 -1.78 -11.41
CA MET A 219 12.82 -1.01 -12.38
C MET A 219 12.19 0.20 -11.71
N LYS A 220 12.00 1.26 -12.49
CA LYS A 220 11.32 2.51 -12.08
C LYS A 220 10.39 2.98 -13.17
N GLY A 221 9.34 3.67 -12.80
CA GLY A 221 8.40 4.21 -13.76
C GLY A 221 7.54 5.30 -13.17
N ASP A 222 6.97 6.09 -14.06
CA ASP A 222 6.05 7.18 -13.73
C ASP A 222 4.73 6.98 -14.47
N ALA A 223 3.63 7.32 -13.85
CA ALA A 223 2.32 7.22 -14.48
C ALA A 223 1.32 8.21 -13.90
N TRP A 224 0.21 8.37 -14.58
CA TRP A 224 -0.86 9.29 -14.22
C TRP A 224 -2.18 8.56 -14.01
N GLY A 225 -2.93 9.06 -13.06
CA GLY A 225 -4.30 8.64 -12.78
C GLY A 225 -5.14 9.82 -12.34
N TRP A 226 -6.35 9.55 -11.95
CA TRP A 226 -7.29 10.55 -11.43
C TRP A 226 -8.13 9.97 -10.30
N ASN A 227 -8.74 10.85 -9.50
CA ASN A 227 -9.73 10.47 -8.51
C ASN A 227 -10.85 11.49 -8.50
N ALA A 228 -12.05 11.03 -8.13
CA ALA A 228 -13.22 11.85 -7.98
C ALA A 228 -14.01 11.43 -6.75
N GLY A 229 -14.74 12.36 -6.19
CA GLY A 229 -15.59 12.09 -5.05
C GLY A 229 -16.80 13.00 -4.96
N LEU A 230 -17.78 12.48 -4.22
CA LEU A 230 -19.03 13.14 -3.90
C LEU A 230 -19.24 13.07 -2.41
N LEU A 231 -19.76 14.14 -1.84
CA LEU A 231 -20.20 14.22 -0.45
C LEU A 231 -21.63 14.72 -0.41
N TYR A 232 -22.51 13.99 0.28
CA TYR A 232 -23.93 14.33 0.39
C TYR A 232 -24.38 14.30 1.85
N GLN A 233 -24.85 15.46 2.34
CA GLN A 233 -25.45 15.62 3.66
C GLN A 233 -26.92 15.21 3.58
N ILE A 234 -27.25 13.97 3.99
CA ILE A 234 -28.61 13.40 3.92
C ILE A 234 -29.51 14.08 4.92
N THR A 235 -29.05 14.24 6.17
CA THR A 235 -29.69 14.99 7.26
C THR A 235 -28.61 15.80 7.99
N PRO A 236 -28.96 16.73 8.88
CA PRO A 236 -27.94 17.44 9.66
C PRO A 236 -26.95 16.54 10.42
N SER A 237 -27.37 15.30 10.77
CA SER A 237 -26.58 14.34 11.51
C SER A 237 -26.04 13.18 10.64
N THR A 238 -26.40 13.07 9.36
CA THR A 238 -26.04 11.92 8.51
C THR A 238 -25.43 12.36 7.20
N ARG A 239 -24.24 11.89 6.90
CA ARG A 239 -23.50 12.22 5.69
C ARG A 239 -23.02 10.96 4.98
N LEU A 240 -23.19 10.95 3.66
CA LEU A 240 -22.70 9.92 2.73
C LEU A 240 -21.53 10.48 1.94
N GLY A 241 -20.48 9.67 1.80
CA GLY A 241 -19.35 9.94 0.91
C GLY A 241 -19.21 8.81 -0.11
N VAL A 242 -18.95 9.17 -1.35
CA VAL A 242 -18.59 8.22 -2.42
C VAL A 242 -17.32 8.71 -3.07
N SER A 243 -16.38 7.81 -3.26
CA SER A 243 -15.08 8.13 -3.86
C SER A 243 -14.66 7.02 -4.82
N TYR A 244 -14.01 7.43 -5.90
CA TYR A 244 -13.39 6.54 -6.88
C TYR A 244 -12.00 7.04 -7.22
N ARG A 245 -11.03 6.14 -7.22
CA ARG A 245 -9.67 6.35 -7.69
C ARG A 245 -9.41 5.43 -8.87
N SER A 246 -8.97 5.99 -9.99
CA SER A 246 -8.79 5.27 -11.25
C SER A 246 -7.66 4.24 -11.16
N GLN A 247 -7.75 3.22 -11.99
CA GLN A 247 -6.63 2.37 -12.34
C GLN A 247 -5.46 3.21 -12.89
N ILE A 248 -4.22 2.82 -12.58
CA ILE A 248 -3.00 3.47 -13.09
C ILE A 248 -2.17 2.43 -13.82
N LYS A 249 -2.02 2.59 -15.14
CA LYS A 249 -1.12 1.77 -15.94
C LYS A 249 0.29 2.35 -15.86
N VAL A 250 1.21 1.62 -15.24
CA VAL A 250 2.62 1.98 -15.11
C VAL A 250 3.43 1.08 -16.00
N THR A 251 4.29 1.65 -16.84
CA THR A 251 5.40 0.95 -17.48
C THR A 251 6.66 1.36 -16.73
N ALA A 252 7.39 0.37 -16.22
CA ALA A 252 8.62 0.54 -15.46
C ALA A 252 9.78 -0.06 -16.24
N ASP A 253 10.84 0.71 -16.40
CA ASP A 253 12.06 0.35 -17.11
C ASP A 253 13.21 0.16 -16.15
N GLY A 254 14.17 -0.69 -16.52
CA GLY A 254 15.34 -0.93 -15.68
C GLY A 254 16.25 -2.03 -16.16
N ASP A 255 16.80 -2.80 -15.24
CA ASP A 255 17.78 -3.83 -15.54
C ASP A 255 17.54 -5.14 -14.77
N THR A 256 17.87 -6.25 -15.42
CA THR A 256 18.03 -7.59 -14.84
C THR A 256 19.50 -7.97 -14.81
N LYS A 257 20.02 -8.23 -13.60
CA LYS A 257 21.42 -8.66 -13.38
C LYS A 257 21.46 -10.09 -12.89
N LEU A 258 22.25 -10.95 -13.59
CA LEU A 258 22.57 -12.29 -13.11
C LEU A 258 24.05 -12.32 -12.72
N ARG A 259 24.31 -12.86 -11.55
CA ARG A 259 25.66 -12.98 -10.96
C ARG A 259 25.88 -14.40 -10.45
N ASN A 260 27.13 -14.84 -10.44
CA ASN A 260 27.47 -16.12 -9.84
C ASN A 260 27.13 -16.13 -8.33
N ARG A 261 26.41 -17.15 -7.86
CA ARG A 261 26.19 -17.41 -6.43
C ARG A 261 27.13 -18.51 -5.92
N ASN A 262 27.02 -19.71 -6.49
CA ASN A 262 27.75 -20.89 -6.01
C ASN A 262 28.22 -21.84 -7.12
N VAL A 263 28.29 -21.38 -8.38
CA VAL A 263 28.84 -22.19 -9.49
C VAL A 263 30.37 -22.26 -9.37
N PRO A 264 30.98 -23.44 -9.14
CA PRO A 264 32.40 -23.55 -8.80
C PRO A 264 33.34 -23.06 -9.90
N THR A 265 32.98 -23.25 -11.18
CA THR A 265 33.73 -22.76 -12.33
C THR A 265 33.56 -21.28 -12.62
N GLY A 266 32.75 -20.59 -11.77
CA GLY A 266 32.24 -19.24 -12.02
C GLY A 266 31.12 -19.23 -13.06
N ALA A 267 30.48 -18.11 -13.20
CA ALA A 267 29.47 -17.84 -14.23
C ALA A 267 29.65 -16.42 -14.76
N PRO A 268 29.36 -16.18 -16.04
CA PRO A 268 29.48 -14.85 -16.61
C PRO A 268 28.51 -13.87 -15.90
N ASN A 269 28.94 -12.62 -15.76
CA ASN A 269 28.05 -11.54 -15.36
C ASN A 269 27.16 -11.18 -16.55
N ILE A 270 25.86 -11.33 -16.36
CA ILE A 270 24.85 -11.02 -17.39
C ILE A 270 24.08 -9.79 -16.95
N ASN A 271 23.90 -8.86 -17.87
CA ASN A 271 23.01 -7.70 -17.72
C ASN A 271 22.07 -7.67 -18.91
N TRP A 272 20.79 -7.56 -18.65
CA TRP A 272 19.74 -7.34 -19.65
C TRP A 272 19.00 -6.07 -19.31
N ASP A 273 18.49 -5.40 -20.33
CA ASP A 273 17.46 -4.38 -20.11
C ASP A 273 16.16 -5.08 -19.73
N ALA A 274 15.39 -4.47 -18.86
CA ALA A 274 14.14 -5.02 -18.35
C ALA A 274 13.02 -3.99 -18.43
N GLU A 275 11.84 -4.42 -18.87
CA GLU A 275 10.61 -3.65 -18.87
C GLU A 275 9.48 -4.46 -18.23
N ALA A 276 8.60 -3.78 -17.48
CA ALA A 276 7.37 -4.38 -16.98
C ALA A 276 6.22 -3.38 -17.00
N THR A 277 5.07 -3.80 -17.52
CA THR A 277 3.84 -3.03 -17.41
C THR A 277 2.91 -3.66 -16.37
N ILE A 278 2.48 -2.86 -15.39
CA ILE A 278 1.51 -3.24 -14.37
C ILE A 278 0.33 -2.27 -14.35
N LYS A 279 -0.88 -2.80 -14.16
CA LYS A 279 -2.09 -2.01 -13.97
C LYS A 279 -2.46 -1.99 -12.49
N LEU A 280 -1.97 -0.98 -11.76
CA LEU A 280 -2.33 -0.78 -10.36
C LEU A 280 -3.86 -0.59 -10.26
N PRO A 281 -4.53 -1.27 -9.31
CA PRO A 281 -5.97 -1.36 -9.29
C PRO A 281 -6.67 -0.04 -9.00
N ASP A 282 -7.85 0.10 -9.53
CA ASP A 282 -8.81 1.11 -9.13
C ASP A 282 -9.47 0.76 -7.79
N THR A 283 -10.02 1.78 -7.13
CA THR A 283 -10.68 1.63 -5.82
C THR A 283 -11.94 2.48 -5.78
N ALA A 284 -13.04 1.89 -5.30
CA ALA A 284 -14.27 2.59 -4.99
C ALA A 284 -14.59 2.48 -3.51
N ILE A 285 -15.01 3.58 -2.88
CA ILE A 285 -15.32 3.67 -1.46
C ILE A 285 -16.70 4.30 -1.30
N VAL A 286 -17.54 3.68 -0.46
CA VAL A 286 -18.80 4.26 0.01
C VAL A 286 -18.76 4.30 1.52
N SER A 287 -18.92 5.49 2.08
CA SER A 287 -18.81 5.73 3.52
C SER A 287 -20.05 6.43 4.06
N LEU A 288 -20.40 6.08 5.29
CA LEU A 288 -21.47 6.74 6.06
C LEU A 288 -20.90 7.26 7.38
N VAL A 289 -21.25 8.49 7.70
CA VAL A 289 -20.99 9.12 9.00
C VAL A 289 -22.31 9.54 9.59
N HIS A 290 -22.57 9.15 10.85
CA HIS A 290 -23.80 9.48 11.57
C HIS A 290 -23.51 9.97 12.98
N ASP A 291 -23.85 11.21 13.28
CA ASP A 291 -23.79 11.78 14.62
C ASP A 291 -25.03 11.32 15.41
N LEU A 292 -24.85 10.26 16.24
CA LEU A 292 -25.93 9.70 17.07
C LEU A 292 -26.39 10.70 18.13
N ASN A 293 -25.46 11.47 18.69
CA ASN A 293 -25.66 12.57 19.60
C ASN A 293 -24.37 13.43 19.67
N SER A 294 -24.33 14.41 20.58
CA SER A 294 -23.17 15.32 20.75
C SER A 294 -21.85 14.62 21.16
N ARG A 295 -21.92 13.38 21.62
CA ARG A 295 -20.72 12.61 22.08
C ARG A 295 -20.37 11.46 21.18
N TRP A 296 -21.31 10.81 20.50
CA TRP A 296 -21.09 9.62 19.72
C TRP A 296 -21.32 9.86 18.23
N GLN A 297 -20.30 9.55 17.44
CA GLN A 297 -20.34 9.52 15.99
C GLN A 297 -20.06 8.09 15.52
N LEU A 298 -20.96 7.54 14.71
CA LEU A 298 -20.86 6.21 14.12
C LEU A 298 -20.36 6.30 12.69
N LEU A 299 -19.53 5.37 12.29
CA LEU A 299 -18.81 5.35 11.03
C LEU A 299 -18.97 3.98 10.36
N ALA A 300 -19.22 3.97 9.07
CA ALA A 300 -19.26 2.76 8.26
C ALA A 300 -18.58 3.00 6.91
N ASP A 301 -17.96 1.93 6.35
CA ASP A 301 -17.24 1.98 5.11
C ASP A 301 -17.36 0.66 4.37
N VAL A 302 -17.61 0.71 3.08
CA VAL A 302 -17.49 -0.41 2.15
C VAL A 302 -16.61 0.03 1.01
N SER A 303 -15.55 -0.71 0.76
CA SER A 303 -14.65 -0.44 -0.37
C SER A 303 -14.43 -1.68 -1.22
N TRP A 304 -14.21 -1.43 -2.51
CA TRP A 304 -13.88 -2.41 -3.52
C TRP A 304 -12.58 -2.01 -4.21
N THR A 305 -11.70 -2.99 -4.47
CA THR A 305 -10.44 -2.79 -5.19
C THR A 305 -10.33 -3.78 -6.33
N GLY A 306 -10.11 -3.29 -7.56
CA GLY A 306 -10.10 -4.02 -8.83
C GLY A 306 -8.80 -4.79 -9.08
N TRP A 307 -8.41 -5.69 -8.18
CA TRP A 307 -7.17 -6.46 -8.26
C TRP A 307 -7.11 -7.45 -9.43
N SER A 308 -8.25 -7.82 -10.02
CA SER A 308 -8.31 -8.66 -11.22
C SER A 308 -7.61 -8.02 -12.44
N SER A 309 -7.29 -6.73 -12.36
CA SER A 309 -6.44 -6.01 -13.33
C SER A 309 -5.01 -6.57 -13.43
N ILE A 310 -4.56 -7.37 -12.42
CA ILE A 310 -3.22 -7.95 -12.36
C ILE A 310 -3.30 -9.49 -12.41
N PRO A 311 -3.57 -10.09 -13.58
CA PRO A 311 -3.57 -11.55 -13.72
C PRO A 311 -2.16 -12.14 -13.68
N ARG A 312 -1.17 -11.39 -14.18
CA ARG A 312 0.23 -11.77 -14.26
C ARG A 312 1.10 -10.51 -14.19
N LEU A 313 2.24 -10.61 -13.52
CA LEU A 313 3.35 -9.67 -13.66
C LEU A 313 4.35 -10.30 -14.63
N THR A 314 4.60 -9.68 -15.77
CA THR A 314 5.62 -10.10 -16.74
C THR A 314 6.75 -9.10 -16.72
N ILE A 315 7.98 -9.61 -16.69
CA ILE A 315 9.22 -8.85 -16.84
C ILE A 315 9.80 -9.29 -18.20
N GLU A 316 9.75 -8.38 -19.15
CA GLU A 316 10.30 -8.56 -20.48
C GLU A 316 11.78 -8.19 -20.44
N ASN A 317 12.65 -9.14 -20.76
CA ASN A 317 14.08 -8.94 -20.74
C ASN A 317 14.62 -8.89 -22.16
N SER A 318 15.52 -7.96 -22.46
CA SER A 318 16.15 -7.80 -23.77
C SER A 318 17.68 -7.80 -23.67
N GLY A 319 18.32 -8.51 -24.62
CA GLY A 319 19.76 -8.70 -24.67
C GLY A 319 20.13 -10.12 -25.10
N PRO A 320 21.42 -10.41 -25.27
CA PRO A 320 21.88 -11.75 -25.69
C PRO A 320 21.45 -12.85 -24.71
N GLY A 321 20.67 -13.82 -25.18
CA GLY A 321 20.19 -14.96 -24.39
C GLY A 321 19.11 -14.60 -23.36
N ALA A 322 18.54 -13.40 -23.44
CA ALA A 322 17.48 -12.96 -22.52
C ALA A 322 16.24 -13.84 -22.62
N LYS A 323 15.59 -14.04 -21.48
CA LYS A 323 14.29 -14.73 -21.37
C LYS A 323 13.40 -13.94 -20.46
N ASP A 324 12.14 -13.82 -20.84
CA ASP A 324 11.13 -13.19 -20.00
C ASP A 324 10.91 -14.01 -18.73
N SER A 325 10.61 -13.29 -17.67
CA SER A 325 10.25 -13.87 -16.39
C SER A 325 8.97 -13.26 -15.88
N GLY A 326 8.40 -13.78 -14.81
CA GLY A 326 7.18 -13.20 -14.25
C GLY A 326 6.55 -14.05 -13.18
N LEU A 327 5.44 -13.57 -12.65
CA LEU A 327 4.66 -14.19 -11.60
C LEU A 327 3.20 -14.36 -12.08
N GLU A 328 2.71 -15.60 -12.09
CA GLU A 328 1.27 -15.86 -12.24
C GLU A 328 0.56 -15.51 -10.94
N LEU A 329 -0.25 -14.48 -10.96
CA LEU A 329 -0.93 -13.96 -9.77
C LEU A 329 -2.41 -14.34 -9.76
N LYS A 330 -3.08 -14.20 -10.91
CA LYS A 330 -4.52 -14.43 -11.09
C LYS A 330 -5.35 -13.83 -9.96
N PHE A 331 -5.02 -12.62 -9.56
CA PHE A 331 -5.70 -11.92 -8.48
C PHE A 331 -7.20 -11.79 -8.78
N LYS A 332 -7.99 -11.77 -7.75
CA LYS A 332 -9.44 -11.48 -7.76
C LYS A 332 -9.68 -10.13 -7.11
N ASP A 333 -10.76 -9.48 -7.49
CA ASP A 333 -11.20 -8.26 -6.81
C ASP A 333 -11.42 -8.51 -5.33
N ALA A 334 -11.14 -7.51 -4.52
CA ALA A 334 -11.22 -7.60 -3.08
C ALA A 334 -12.18 -6.54 -2.51
N TRP A 335 -12.91 -6.96 -1.47
CA TRP A 335 -13.84 -6.13 -0.72
C TRP A 335 -13.34 -5.91 0.69
N ARG A 336 -13.66 -4.74 1.23
CA ARG A 336 -13.41 -4.40 2.62
C ARG A 336 -14.66 -3.77 3.21
N VAL A 337 -14.98 -4.13 4.46
CA VAL A 337 -16.06 -3.54 5.25
C VAL A 337 -15.50 -3.11 6.60
N ALA A 338 -15.78 -1.88 6.99
CA ALA A 338 -15.34 -1.34 8.28
C ALA A 338 -16.49 -0.69 9.04
N LEU A 339 -16.44 -0.83 10.35
CA LEU A 339 -17.33 -0.14 11.30
C LEU A 339 -16.47 0.54 12.36
N GLY A 340 -16.81 1.75 12.72
CA GLY A 340 -16.10 2.54 13.70
C GLY A 340 -16.99 3.47 14.50
N ALA A 341 -16.43 3.97 15.59
CA ALA A 341 -17.06 4.99 16.41
C ALA A 341 -16.02 5.98 16.92
N ASN A 342 -16.41 7.23 16.99
CA ASN A 342 -15.70 8.29 17.68
C ASN A 342 -16.50 8.71 18.92
N TYR A 343 -15.83 8.79 20.08
CA TYR A 343 -16.40 9.25 21.33
C TYR A 343 -15.77 10.58 21.75
N HIS A 344 -16.50 11.66 21.61
CA HIS A 344 -16.12 13.01 22.05
C HIS A 344 -16.23 13.09 23.58
N TYR A 345 -15.14 12.77 24.27
CA TYR A 345 -15.11 12.76 25.75
C TYR A 345 -15.27 14.17 26.32
N ASN A 346 -14.54 15.15 25.74
CA ASN A 346 -14.65 16.57 26.04
C ASN A 346 -14.17 17.40 24.82
N GLU A 347 -14.01 18.72 24.99
CA GLU A 347 -13.57 19.62 23.90
C GLU A 347 -12.15 19.31 23.38
N GLN A 348 -11.31 18.67 24.20
CA GLN A 348 -9.91 18.37 23.87
C GLN A 348 -9.70 16.92 23.40
N TRP A 349 -10.44 15.96 23.93
CA TRP A 349 -10.20 14.54 23.69
C TRP A 349 -11.35 13.87 22.96
N THR A 350 -11.00 13.17 21.87
CA THR A 350 -11.86 12.22 21.18
C THR A 350 -11.19 10.86 21.17
N PHE A 351 -11.86 9.82 21.65
CA PHE A 351 -11.40 8.42 21.53
C PHE A 351 -12.03 7.77 20.33
N LYS A 352 -11.26 6.93 19.64
CA LYS A 352 -11.64 6.27 18.40
C LYS A 352 -11.53 4.76 18.56
N GLY A 353 -12.47 4.02 18.02
CA GLY A 353 -12.44 2.56 17.97
C GLY A 353 -13.01 2.06 16.65
N GLY A 354 -12.49 0.93 16.14
CA GLY A 354 -12.98 0.38 14.89
C GLY A 354 -12.58 -1.05 14.65
N VAL A 355 -13.37 -1.72 13.83
CA VAL A 355 -13.11 -3.07 13.33
C VAL A 355 -13.32 -3.09 11.82
N ALA A 356 -12.57 -3.95 11.13
CA ALA A 356 -12.81 -4.18 9.72
C ALA A 356 -12.53 -5.64 9.34
N TRP A 357 -13.20 -6.07 8.29
CA TRP A 357 -12.84 -7.26 7.52
C TRP A 357 -12.33 -6.81 6.16
N ASP A 358 -11.21 -7.40 5.73
CA ASP A 358 -10.50 -7.01 4.52
C ASP A 358 -10.08 -8.26 3.75
N GLN A 359 -10.62 -8.43 2.55
CA GLN A 359 -10.45 -9.61 1.72
C GLN A 359 -9.13 -9.57 0.95
N SER A 360 -8.40 -10.66 0.96
CA SER A 360 -7.19 -10.83 0.14
C SER A 360 -7.51 -10.97 -1.34
N PRO A 361 -6.73 -10.33 -2.24
CA PRO A 361 -6.83 -10.57 -3.67
C PRO A 361 -6.29 -11.93 -4.10
N VAL A 362 -5.51 -12.61 -3.27
CA VAL A 362 -4.95 -13.93 -3.60
C VAL A 362 -6.07 -14.94 -3.75
N ARG A 363 -6.17 -15.53 -4.93
CA ARG A 363 -7.28 -16.42 -5.31
C ARG A 363 -7.33 -17.68 -4.45
N ASP A 364 -6.21 -18.40 -4.37
CA ASP A 364 -6.09 -19.65 -3.62
C ASP A 364 -4.62 -20.00 -3.35
N LYS A 365 -4.38 -21.14 -2.69
CA LYS A 365 -3.06 -21.63 -2.30
C LYS A 365 -2.11 -21.91 -3.48
N ASN A 366 -2.63 -22.19 -4.69
CA ASN A 366 -1.81 -22.52 -5.85
C ASN A 366 -1.24 -21.28 -6.54
N TYR A 367 -1.94 -20.15 -6.41
CA TYR A 367 -1.55 -18.85 -6.96
C TYR A 367 -1.02 -17.87 -5.90
N ARG A 368 -0.88 -18.32 -4.63
CA ARG A 368 -0.25 -17.47 -3.61
C ARG A 368 1.23 -17.31 -3.91
N PRO A 369 1.71 -16.09 -4.23
CA PRO A 369 3.12 -15.88 -4.48
C PRO A 369 3.89 -15.73 -3.16
N THR A 370 5.14 -16.17 -3.13
CA THR A 370 6.04 -15.90 -1.99
C THR A 370 6.31 -14.41 -1.81
N ALA A 371 6.31 -13.66 -2.92
CA ALA A 371 6.46 -12.21 -2.93
C ALA A 371 5.32 -11.48 -2.17
N LEU A 372 4.12 -12.06 -2.13
CA LEU A 372 2.94 -11.53 -1.45
C LEU A 372 2.16 -12.68 -0.80
N PRO A 373 2.58 -13.19 0.37
CA PRO A 373 1.91 -14.29 1.05
C PRO A 373 0.66 -13.84 1.82
N ASP A 374 -0.21 -13.10 1.14
CA ASP A 374 -1.38 -12.43 1.70
C ASP A 374 -2.53 -13.38 2.03
N SER A 375 -3.41 -12.97 2.96
CA SER A 375 -4.64 -13.65 3.36
C SER A 375 -5.68 -12.66 3.87
N ASP A 376 -6.95 -13.09 3.92
CA ASP A 376 -8.01 -12.32 4.55
C ASP A 376 -7.62 -11.93 5.97
N ARG A 377 -8.00 -10.70 6.37
CA ARG A 377 -7.61 -10.14 7.65
C ARG A 377 -8.76 -9.44 8.36
N TYR A 378 -8.66 -9.42 9.69
CA TYR A 378 -9.53 -8.64 10.54
C TYR A 378 -8.70 -7.56 11.22
N TRP A 379 -9.23 -6.36 11.28
CA TRP A 379 -8.64 -5.19 11.91
C TRP A 379 -9.29 -4.98 13.27
N LEU A 380 -8.48 -4.73 14.28
CA LEU A 380 -8.93 -4.18 15.57
C LEU A 380 -8.13 -2.91 15.83
N SER A 381 -8.82 -1.79 15.85
CA SER A 381 -8.22 -0.45 15.90
C SER A 381 -8.68 0.33 17.12
N LEU A 382 -7.74 1.06 17.71
CA LEU A 382 -7.97 2.03 18.79
C LEU A 382 -7.20 3.30 18.49
N GLY A 383 -7.71 4.44 18.91
CA GLY A 383 -7.03 5.71 18.71
C GLY A 383 -7.52 6.81 19.64
N ALA A 384 -6.76 7.88 19.66
CA ALA A 384 -7.11 9.10 20.39
C ALA A 384 -6.72 10.31 19.56
N GLN A 385 -7.57 11.34 19.61
CA GLN A 385 -7.31 12.65 19.07
C GLN A 385 -7.24 13.65 20.23
N TYR A 386 -6.19 14.47 20.23
CA TYR A 386 -5.98 15.54 21.20
C TYR A 386 -5.95 16.89 20.51
N ARG A 387 -6.91 17.73 20.81
CA ARG A 387 -6.98 19.14 20.37
C ARG A 387 -6.14 20.00 21.32
N ALA A 388 -4.89 20.23 20.93
CA ALA A 388 -3.94 21.02 21.73
C ALA A 388 -4.30 22.51 21.76
N SER A 389 -4.99 23.01 20.71
CA SER A 389 -5.52 24.37 20.63
C SER A 389 -6.71 24.41 19.67
N LYS A 390 -7.30 25.60 19.47
CA LYS A 390 -8.36 25.79 18.45
C LYS A 390 -7.93 25.40 17.04
N ASN A 391 -6.62 25.44 16.76
CA ASN A 391 -6.04 25.27 15.45
C ASN A 391 -5.16 24.01 15.31
N ALA A 392 -4.69 23.42 16.41
CA ALA A 392 -3.74 22.32 16.41
C ALA A 392 -4.34 21.05 17.01
N THR A 393 -4.23 19.96 16.27
CA THR A 393 -4.72 18.64 16.66
C THR A 393 -3.67 17.59 16.44
N TRP A 394 -3.54 16.65 17.39
CA TRP A 394 -2.72 15.45 17.31
C TRP A 394 -3.62 14.24 17.27
N ASP A 395 -3.32 13.31 16.39
CA ASP A 395 -3.94 11.99 16.33
C ASP A 395 -2.91 10.91 16.56
N ILE A 396 -3.26 9.90 17.35
CA ILE A 396 -2.51 8.66 17.49
C ILE A 396 -3.47 7.49 17.26
N GLY A 397 -3.04 6.52 16.48
CA GLY A 397 -3.81 5.31 16.20
C GLY A 397 -2.94 4.07 16.29
N TYR A 398 -3.54 2.97 16.77
CA TYR A 398 -2.95 1.64 16.76
C TYR A 398 -3.94 0.64 16.18
N THR A 399 -3.43 -0.27 15.37
CA THR A 399 -4.22 -1.37 14.80
C THR A 399 -3.42 -2.67 14.89
N HIS A 400 -4.08 -3.73 15.37
CA HIS A 400 -3.61 -5.10 15.17
C HIS A 400 -4.37 -5.77 14.04
N LEU A 401 -3.61 -6.40 13.14
CA LEU A 401 -4.13 -7.17 12.01
C LEU A 401 -4.05 -8.66 12.33
N PHE A 402 -5.21 -9.29 12.44
CA PHE A 402 -5.33 -10.74 12.57
C PHE A 402 -5.44 -11.33 11.17
N LEU A 403 -4.34 -11.88 10.65
CA LEU A 403 -4.33 -12.57 9.37
C LEU A 403 -4.59 -14.06 9.58
N LYS A 404 -5.39 -14.63 8.68
CA LYS A 404 -5.65 -16.07 8.67
C LYS A 404 -4.37 -16.81 8.30
N ASN A 405 -3.99 -17.85 9.08
CA ASN A 405 -2.96 -18.79 8.67
C ASN A 405 -3.34 -19.41 7.33
N THR A 406 -2.39 -19.52 6.41
CA THR A 406 -2.73 -19.82 5.03
C THR A 406 -1.77 -20.82 4.41
N ASP A 407 -2.33 -21.79 3.68
CA ASP A 407 -1.54 -22.77 2.93
C ASP A 407 -1.02 -22.16 1.63
N MET A 408 0.13 -22.64 1.21
CA MET A 408 0.75 -22.39 -0.07
C MET A 408 1.05 -23.72 -0.76
N ASN A 409 0.76 -23.78 -2.06
CA ASN A 409 1.07 -24.92 -2.94
C ASN A 409 1.35 -24.39 -4.35
N ASN A 410 2.28 -23.43 -4.43
CA ASN A 410 2.57 -22.78 -5.70
C ASN A 410 3.41 -23.68 -6.60
N ASN A 411 2.78 -24.15 -7.68
CA ASN A 411 3.35 -24.99 -8.70
C ASN A 411 3.22 -24.39 -10.11
N THR A 412 3.07 -23.07 -10.18
CA THR A 412 2.81 -22.37 -11.45
C THR A 412 3.97 -22.43 -12.43
N ASP A 413 5.18 -22.72 -11.95
CA ASP A 413 6.37 -22.92 -12.78
C ASP A 413 7.25 -24.03 -12.19
N LEU A 414 6.80 -25.29 -12.31
CA LEU A 414 7.54 -26.45 -11.80
C LEU A 414 8.91 -26.63 -12.45
N ASN A 415 9.06 -26.24 -13.72
CA ASN A 415 10.32 -26.43 -14.45
C ASN A 415 11.37 -25.40 -14.01
N GLY A 416 11.02 -24.14 -13.93
CA GLY A 416 11.97 -23.06 -13.62
C GLY A 416 12.07 -22.69 -12.14
N ARG A 417 11.00 -22.91 -11.34
CA ARG A 417 10.92 -22.46 -9.95
C ARG A 417 10.62 -23.58 -8.94
N GLY A 418 10.24 -24.77 -9.42
CA GLY A 418 9.86 -25.88 -8.58
C GLY A 418 8.51 -25.68 -7.88
N LEU A 419 8.26 -26.50 -6.87
CA LEU A 419 7.09 -26.40 -6.01
C LEU A 419 7.46 -25.73 -4.68
N THR A 420 6.77 -24.66 -4.32
CA THR A 420 6.82 -24.15 -2.94
C THR A 420 5.54 -24.54 -2.22
N ARG A 421 5.67 -25.40 -1.21
CA ARG A 421 4.55 -25.99 -0.46
C ARG A 421 4.75 -25.84 1.04
N GLY A 422 3.79 -25.24 1.72
CA GLY A 422 3.87 -25.03 3.16
C GLY A 422 2.71 -24.22 3.71
N THR A 423 2.93 -23.64 4.88
CA THR A 423 1.96 -22.76 5.56
C THR A 423 2.64 -21.46 5.98
N TYR A 424 1.91 -20.35 5.85
CA TYR A 424 2.28 -19.06 6.43
C TYR A 424 1.53 -18.80 7.71
N LYS A 425 2.25 -18.30 8.72
CA LYS A 425 1.70 -17.66 9.91
C LYS A 425 1.96 -16.17 9.78
N ASN A 426 0.87 -15.40 9.64
CA ASN A 426 0.90 -13.97 9.32
C ASN A 426 0.23 -13.16 10.43
N SER A 427 0.74 -11.95 10.67
CA SER A 427 0.11 -10.92 11.51
C SER A 427 0.67 -9.55 11.13
N GLY A 428 0.08 -8.47 11.66
CA GLY A 428 0.61 -7.13 11.47
C GLY A 428 0.21 -6.20 12.60
N ASP A 429 1.11 -5.28 12.93
CA ASP A 429 0.88 -4.18 13.88
C ASP A 429 1.13 -2.86 13.18
N ILE A 430 0.25 -1.88 13.39
CA ILE A 430 0.36 -0.54 12.81
C ILE A 430 0.23 0.49 13.92
N LEU A 431 1.18 1.43 13.97
CA LEU A 431 1.15 2.57 14.86
C LEU A 431 1.28 3.85 14.01
N GLY A 432 0.34 4.77 14.15
CA GLY A 432 0.34 6.03 13.42
C GLY A 432 0.29 7.25 14.35
N VAL A 433 0.96 8.33 13.91
CA VAL A 433 0.91 9.65 14.54
C VAL A 433 0.72 10.69 13.45
N GLN A 434 -0.15 11.66 13.70
CA GLN A 434 -0.45 12.76 12.79
C GLN A 434 -0.61 14.07 13.54
N PHE A 435 -0.12 15.14 12.94
CA PHE A 435 -0.38 16.52 13.33
C PHE A 435 -1.23 17.19 12.26
N SER A 436 -2.26 17.92 12.69
CA SER A 436 -3.11 18.72 11.81
C SER A 436 -3.20 20.16 12.34
N TYR A 437 -3.13 21.12 11.45
CA TYR A 437 -3.13 22.54 11.78
C TYR A 437 -4.01 23.35 10.83
N ARG A 438 -4.84 24.23 11.39
CA ARG A 438 -5.69 25.17 10.66
C ARG A 438 -5.13 26.60 10.81
N PHE A 439 -5.05 27.36 9.73
CA PHE A 439 -4.50 28.72 9.70
C PHE A 439 -5.15 29.61 8.64
#